data_c5a3e4bda69614a4709f77ffd234d75c
#
_entry.id   c5a3e4bda69614a4709f77ffd234d75c
#
_cell.length_a   1.000
_cell.length_b   1.000
_cell.length_c   1.000
_cell.angle_alpha   90.00
_cell.angle_beta   90.00
_cell.angle_gamma   90.00
#
_symmetry.space_group_name_H-M   'P 1'
#
loop_
_entity.id
_entity.type
_entity.pdbx_description
1 polymer ?
#
loop_
_entity_poly.entity_id
_entity_poly.type
_entity_poly.pdbx_seq_one_letter_code
_entity_poly.pdbx_strand_id
1 'polypeptide(L)'
;MREFGAFVKKEFYHILRDKRTMLIVLVMPVVLIILFGFALSTEVRNVNIAILSPSSDPTVRQIAERLDASEYFTVTQWLDRPEEIDEVMKSGEVQLVVAFGQNFSGGMLSPDGSQMQLIVDASDANMAQSYTSYASGIIAAFGNEMASGGTLRATLERHGLELGVALRHLVDQ
;
A
#
# COMPACT_ATOMS: atom_id res chain seq x y z
N MET A 1 -44.10 -15.77 29.74
CA MET A 1 -43.51 -14.68 28.88
C MET A 1 -43.98 -13.27 29.24
N ARG A 2 -45.20 -13.09 29.77
CA ARG A 2 -45.69 -11.74 30.16
C ARG A 2 -44.99 -11.15 31.42
N GLU A 3 -44.55 -11.99 32.34
CA GLU A 3 -43.85 -11.58 33.56
C GLU A 3 -42.43 -11.09 33.31
N PHE A 4 -41.72 -11.72 32.36
CA PHE A 4 -40.38 -11.30 31.95
C PHE A 4 -40.39 -9.90 31.29
N GLY A 5 -41.40 -9.61 30.46
CA GLY A 5 -41.56 -8.28 29.87
C GLY A 5 -41.86 -7.18 30.92
N ALA A 6 -42.65 -7.55 31.94
CA ALA A 6 -42.93 -6.62 33.04
C ALA A 6 -41.71 -6.34 33.94
N PHE A 7 -40.87 -7.38 34.16
CA PHE A 7 -39.62 -7.23 34.89
C PHE A 7 -38.62 -6.35 34.15
N VAL A 8 -38.38 -6.64 32.84
CA VAL A 8 -37.47 -5.83 31.99
C VAL A 8 -37.95 -4.35 31.96
N LYS A 9 -39.23 -4.11 31.80
CA LYS A 9 -39.81 -2.77 31.79
C LYS A 9 -39.60 -2.04 33.13
N LYS A 10 -39.76 -2.72 34.25
CA LYS A 10 -39.53 -2.18 35.59
C LYS A 10 -38.05 -1.80 35.78
N GLU A 11 -37.11 -2.70 35.42
CA GLU A 11 -35.68 -2.45 35.55
C GLU A 11 -35.24 -1.29 34.64
N PHE A 12 -35.79 -1.23 33.41
CA PHE A 12 -35.52 -0.11 32.50
C PHE A 12 -35.96 1.24 33.07
N TYR A 13 -37.15 1.32 33.67
CA TYR A 13 -37.60 2.52 34.32
C TYR A 13 -36.77 2.89 35.56
N HIS A 14 -36.25 1.88 36.27
CA HIS A 14 -35.37 2.09 37.41
C HIS A 14 -34.04 2.74 37.00
N ILE A 15 -33.44 2.23 35.89
CA ILE A 15 -32.21 2.80 35.32
C ILE A 15 -32.44 4.22 34.81
N LEU A 16 -33.54 4.48 34.11
CA LEU A 16 -33.88 5.80 33.58
C LEU A 16 -34.15 6.84 34.67
N ARG A 17 -34.55 6.41 35.86
CA ARG A 17 -34.81 7.27 37.00
C ARG A 17 -33.55 7.68 37.75
N ASP A 18 -32.53 6.88 37.73
CA ASP A 18 -31.21 7.18 38.29
C ASP A 18 -30.37 8.01 37.33
N LYS A 19 -30.35 9.30 37.51
CA LYS A 19 -29.62 10.27 36.68
C LYS A 19 -28.11 9.98 36.64
N ARG A 20 -27.51 9.42 37.70
CA ARG A 20 -26.08 9.10 37.75
C ARG A 20 -25.78 7.89 36.90
N THR A 21 -26.54 6.81 37.02
CA THR A 21 -26.41 5.60 36.21
C THR A 21 -26.70 5.90 34.75
N MET A 22 -27.73 6.70 34.43
CA MET A 22 -28.01 7.13 33.06
C MET A 22 -26.86 7.92 32.43
N LEU A 23 -26.28 8.83 33.21
CA LEU A 23 -25.15 9.62 32.71
C LEU A 23 -23.95 8.72 32.39
N ILE A 24 -23.61 7.75 33.24
CA ILE A 24 -22.52 6.82 33.00
C ILE A 24 -22.82 5.93 31.80
N VAL A 25 -24.00 5.31 31.73
CA VAL A 25 -24.39 4.39 30.68
C VAL A 25 -24.45 5.06 29.28
N LEU A 26 -24.87 6.36 29.25
CA LEU A 26 -24.97 7.10 27.99
C LEU A 26 -23.67 7.82 27.61
N VAL A 27 -22.99 8.44 28.58
CA VAL A 27 -21.80 9.25 28.30
C VAL A 27 -20.56 8.40 28.07
N MET A 28 -20.41 7.28 28.80
CA MET A 28 -19.25 6.41 28.64
C MET A 28 -19.06 5.87 27.20
N PRO A 29 -20.09 5.32 26.53
CA PRO A 29 -19.93 4.91 25.13
C PRO A 29 -19.56 6.08 24.22
N VAL A 30 -20.11 7.27 24.43
CA VAL A 30 -19.78 8.46 23.63
C VAL A 30 -18.32 8.88 23.86
N VAL A 31 -17.86 8.89 25.10
CA VAL A 31 -16.46 9.18 25.45
C VAL A 31 -15.54 8.14 24.85
N LEU A 32 -15.88 6.86 24.91
CA LEU A 32 -15.08 5.78 24.30
C LEU A 32 -15.01 5.94 22.77
N ILE A 33 -16.12 6.23 22.09
CA ILE A 33 -16.12 6.47 20.64
C ILE A 33 -15.23 7.67 20.29
N ILE A 34 -15.30 8.76 21.05
CA ILE A 34 -14.44 9.94 20.82
C ILE A 34 -12.98 9.60 21.07
N LEU A 35 -12.66 8.94 22.19
CA LEU A 35 -11.29 8.53 22.53
C LEU A 35 -10.71 7.58 21.48
N PHE A 36 -11.44 6.54 21.14
CA PHE A 36 -10.97 5.58 20.14
C PHE A 36 -10.95 6.16 18.73
N GLY A 37 -11.94 6.97 18.36
CA GLY A 37 -11.95 7.65 17.07
C GLY A 37 -10.79 8.64 16.89
N PHE A 38 -10.32 9.25 17.98
CA PHE A 38 -9.18 10.16 17.95
C PHE A 38 -7.84 9.43 18.12
N ALA A 39 -7.79 8.39 18.96
CA ALA A 39 -6.56 7.63 19.24
C ALA A 39 -6.20 6.60 18.16
N LEU A 40 -7.18 6.14 17.39
CA LEU A 40 -7.00 5.13 16.33
C LEU A 40 -6.79 5.75 14.95
N SER A 41 -6.39 7.01 14.84
CA SER A 41 -5.88 7.57 13.58
C SER A 41 -4.55 6.91 13.25
N THR A 42 -4.60 5.69 12.73
CA THR A 42 -3.44 4.99 12.14
C THR A 42 -3.23 5.56 10.73
N GLU A 43 -3.02 6.86 10.67
CA GLU A 43 -2.76 7.53 9.40
C GLU A 43 -1.27 7.33 9.08
N VAL A 44 -1.01 6.43 8.15
CA VAL A 44 0.33 6.25 7.58
C VAL A 44 0.63 7.48 6.73
N ARG A 45 1.50 8.35 7.20
CA ARG A 45 1.99 9.52 6.44
C ARG A 45 3.48 9.69 6.66
N ASN A 46 4.19 10.02 5.57
CA ASN A 46 5.62 10.35 5.60
C ASN A 46 6.49 9.26 6.26
N VAL A 47 6.24 7.99 5.90
CA VAL A 47 7.06 6.87 6.34
C VAL A 47 8.38 6.90 5.57
N ASN A 48 9.48 6.95 6.28
CA ASN A 48 10.80 6.89 5.66
C ASN A 48 11.06 5.49 5.14
N ILE A 49 11.41 5.41 3.87
CA ILE A 49 11.73 4.13 3.23
C ILE A 49 13.12 4.17 2.58
N ALA A 50 13.74 3.00 2.52
CA ALA A 50 14.95 2.80 1.73
C ALA A 50 14.67 1.90 0.54
N ILE A 51 15.39 2.16 -0.54
CA ILE A 51 15.34 1.36 -1.77
C ILE A 51 16.65 0.60 -1.90
N LEU A 52 16.61 -0.71 -1.90
CA LEU A 52 17.76 -1.54 -2.24
C LEU A 52 17.69 -1.89 -3.73
N SER A 53 18.67 -1.42 -4.49
CA SER A 53 18.83 -1.74 -5.90
C SER A 53 20.31 -1.97 -6.24
N PRO A 54 20.75 -3.25 -6.35
CA PRO A 54 22.14 -3.58 -6.68
C PRO A 54 22.55 -3.16 -8.08
N SER A 55 21.61 -2.74 -8.91
CA SER A 55 21.83 -2.28 -10.28
C SER A 55 21.09 -0.97 -10.53
N SER A 56 21.66 -0.10 -11.36
CA SER A 56 21.03 1.16 -11.77
C SER A 56 19.89 0.88 -12.75
N ASP A 57 18.77 0.36 -12.25
CA ASP A 57 17.62 -0.05 -13.05
C ASP A 57 16.63 1.10 -13.21
N PRO A 58 16.28 1.54 -14.44
CA PRO A 58 15.37 2.65 -14.66
C PRO A 58 13.95 2.35 -14.18
N THR A 59 13.51 1.11 -14.19
CA THR A 59 12.18 0.72 -13.70
C THR A 59 12.11 0.83 -12.18
N VAL A 60 13.17 0.41 -11.48
CA VAL A 60 13.26 0.59 -10.01
C VAL A 60 13.21 2.07 -9.65
N ARG A 61 13.89 2.93 -10.41
CA ARG A 61 13.83 4.39 -10.18
C ARG A 61 12.42 4.94 -10.35
N GLN A 62 11.68 4.52 -11.38
CA GLN A 62 10.30 4.95 -11.59
C GLN A 62 9.37 4.48 -10.46
N ILE A 63 9.57 3.26 -9.95
CA ILE A 63 8.81 2.76 -8.80
C ILE A 63 9.13 3.58 -7.55
N ALA A 64 10.40 3.86 -7.29
CA ALA A 64 10.84 4.67 -6.17
C ALA A 64 10.27 6.10 -6.24
N GLU A 65 10.29 6.74 -7.41
CA GLU A 65 9.68 8.06 -7.63
C GLU A 65 8.16 8.04 -7.39
N ARG A 66 7.47 6.94 -7.75
CA ARG A 66 6.05 6.78 -7.44
C ARG A 66 5.76 6.62 -5.95
N LEU A 67 6.60 5.86 -5.25
CA LEU A 67 6.50 5.72 -3.81
C LEU A 67 6.73 7.08 -3.11
N ASP A 68 7.76 7.81 -3.52
CA ASP A 68 8.12 9.12 -2.97
C ASP A 68 7.07 10.20 -3.29
N ALA A 69 6.44 10.14 -4.46
CA ALA A 69 5.36 11.05 -4.85
C ALA A 69 4.03 10.77 -4.12
N SER A 70 3.92 9.67 -3.38
CA SER A 70 2.74 9.35 -2.59
C SER A 70 2.73 10.14 -1.27
N GLU A 71 1.54 10.31 -0.67
CA GLU A 71 1.43 10.91 0.67
C GLU A 71 1.88 9.97 1.81
N TYR A 72 2.19 8.71 1.48
CA TYR A 72 2.49 7.68 2.46
C TYR A 72 3.99 7.53 2.73
N PHE A 73 4.84 7.70 1.72
CA PHE A 73 6.24 7.35 1.78
C PHE A 73 7.16 8.51 1.40
N THR A 74 8.34 8.51 2.01
CA THR A 74 9.46 9.37 1.61
C THR A 74 10.69 8.50 1.42
N VAL A 75 11.27 8.50 0.23
CA VAL A 75 12.51 7.77 -0.08
C VAL A 75 13.68 8.55 0.48
N THR A 76 14.23 8.10 1.60
CA THR A 76 15.33 8.79 2.30
C THR A 76 16.70 8.22 1.98
N GLN A 77 16.78 6.93 1.62
CA GLN A 77 18.05 6.23 1.41
C GLN A 77 17.99 5.27 0.21
N TRP A 78 19.14 5.15 -0.46
CA TRP A 78 19.39 4.14 -1.48
C TRP A 78 20.50 3.22 -0.99
N LEU A 79 20.27 1.91 -1.10
CA LEU A 79 21.18 0.87 -0.67
C LEU A 79 21.67 0.09 -1.89
N ASP A 80 22.96 -0.19 -1.91
CA ASP A 80 23.57 -0.97 -3.00
C ASP A 80 23.76 -2.43 -2.62
N ARG A 81 23.82 -2.73 -1.32
CA ARG A 81 24.13 -4.06 -0.77
C ARG A 81 23.12 -4.51 0.27
N PRO A 82 22.73 -5.80 0.24
CA PRO A 82 21.79 -6.35 1.22
C PRO A 82 22.26 -6.24 2.69
N GLU A 83 23.59 -6.22 2.93
CA GLU A 83 24.16 -6.13 4.27
C GLU A 83 23.84 -4.80 4.96
N GLU A 84 23.56 -3.76 4.19
CA GLU A 84 23.21 -2.42 4.69
C GLU A 84 21.81 -2.36 5.29
N ILE A 85 20.93 -3.31 4.92
CA ILE A 85 19.52 -3.36 5.40
C ILE A 85 19.48 -3.42 6.92
N ASP A 86 20.26 -4.31 7.52
CA ASP A 86 20.29 -4.52 8.97
C ASP A 86 20.71 -3.27 9.74
N GLU A 87 21.67 -2.52 9.20
CA GLU A 87 22.17 -1.28 9.81
C GLU A 87 21.12 -0.18 9.75
N VAL A 88 20.51 0.01 8.57
CA VAL A 88 19.49 1.03 8.33
C VAL A 88 18.21 0.75 9.14
N MET A 89 17.78 -0.51 9.23
CA MET A 89 16.62 -0.89 10.04
C MET A 89 16.87 -0.72 11.54
N LYS A 90 18.09 -1.05 12.03
CA LYS A 90 18.46 -0.88 13.44
C LYS A 90 18.61 0.58 13.86
N SER A 91 18.92 1.49 12.94
CA SER A 91 18.97 2.93 13.24
C SER A 91 17.60 3.50 13.59
N GLY A 92 16.51 2.84 13.15
CA GLY A 92 15.13 3.32 13.31
C GLY A 92 14.78 4.50 12.41
N GLU A 93 15.68 4.95 11.53
CA GLU A 93 15.45 6.05 10.60
C GLU A 93 14.52 5.63 9.45
N VAL A 94 14.52 4.34 9.11
CA VAL A 94 13.75 3.74 8.03
C VAL A 94 12.82 2.66 8.60
N GLN A 95 11.55 2.69 8.20
CA GLN A 95 10.53 1.76 8.66
C GLN A 95 10.22 0.65 7.64
N LEU A 96 10.57 0.87 6.36
CA LEU A 96 10.35 -0.08 5.28
C LEU A 96 11.52 -0.04 4.30
N VAL A 97 12.03 -1.20 3.91
CA VAL A 97 12.98 -1.35 2.81
C VAL A 97 12.30 -2.08 1.65
N VAL A 98 12.35 -1.49 0.46
CA VAL A 98 11.90 -2.12 -0.78
C VAL A 98 13.15 -2.64 -1.50
N ALA A 99 13.35 -3.96 -1.45
CA ALA A 99 14.50 -4.62 -2.03
C ALA A 99 14.17 -5.21 -3.41
N PHE A 100 14.91 -4.82 -4.41
CA PHE A 100 14.78 -5.31 -5.78
C PHE A 100 15.92 -6.27 -6.12
N GLY A 101 15.60 -7.35 -6.85
CA GLY A 101 16.58 -8.26 -7.38
C GLY A 101 17.44 -7.63 -8.49
N GLN A 102 18.56 -8.27 -8.78
CA GLN A 102 19.41 -7.85 -9.90
C GLN A 102 18.65 -7.95 -11.22
N ASN A 103 18.85 -6.95 -12.11
CA ASN A 103 18.19 -6.88 -13.42
C ASN A 103 16.66 -6.99 -13.35
N PHE A 104 16.06 -6.22 -12.43
CA PHE A 104 14.61 -6.25 -12.16
C PHE A 104 13.77 -6.03 -13.42
N SER A 105 14.09 -5.01 -14.23
CA SER A 105 13.38 -4.71 -15.48
C SER A 105 13.47 -5.84 -16.51
N GLY A 106 14.63 -6.47 -16.61
CA GLY A 106 14.81 -7.63 -17.50
C GLY A 106 13.99 -8.84 -17.04
N GLY A 107 13.90 -9.07 -15.75
CA GLY A 107 13.08 -10.12 -15.15
C GLY A 107 11.58 -9.94 -15.39
N MET A 108 11.08 -8.71 -15.47
CA MET A 108 9.65 -8.44 -15.77
C MET A 108 9.21 -9.00 -17.14
N LEU A 109 10.14 -9.14 -18.07
CA LEU A 109 9.90 -9.70 -19.42
C LEU A 109 10.24 -11.20 -19.51
N SER A 110 10.75 -11.79 -18.43
CA SER A 110 11.16 -13.20 -18.36
C SER A 110 10.03 -14.07 -17.79
N PRO A 111 9.93 -15.36 -18.21
CA PRO A 111 9.01 -16.32 -17.61
C PRO A 111 9.23 -16.54 -16.11
N ASP A 112 10.45 -16.34 -15.62
CA ASP A 112 10.81 -16.48 -14.20
C ASP A 112 10.37 -15.28 -13.34
N GLY A 113 9.97 -14.19 -13.99
CA GLY A 113 9.49 -12.97 -13.31
C GLY A 113 10.61 -12.15 -12.66
N SER A 114 10.22 -11.00 -12.12
CA SER A 114 11.08 -10.16 -11.29
C SER A 114 10.86 -10.47 -9.82
N GLN A 115 11.94 -10.42 -9.04
CA GLN A 115 11.85 -10.59 -7.59
C GLN A 115 11.93 -9.24 -6.90
N MET A 116 11.00 -9.03 -5.96
CA MET A 116 10.96 -7.88 -5.08
C MET A 116 10.56 -8.34 -3.69
N GLN A 117 11.14 -7.74 -2.67
CA GLN A 117 10.86 -8.04 -1.27
C GLN A 117 10.58 -6.75 -0.51
N LEU A 118 9.56 -6.76 0.32
CA LEU A 118 9.27 -5.71 1.29
C LEU A 118 9.75 -6.18 2.68
N ILE A 119 10.66 -5.42 3.26
CA ILE A 119 11.24 -5.69 4.59
C ILE A 119 10.79 -4.55 5.49
N VAL A 120 10.07 -4.86 6.55
CA VAL A 120 9.40 -3.88 7.40
C VAL A 120 9.76 -4.08 8.85
N ASP A 121 9.88 -2.98 9.60
CA ASP A 121 9.99 -3.03 11.05
C ASP A 121 8.67 -3.52 11.65
N ALA A 122 8.72 -4.69 12.27
CA ALA A 122 7.57 -5.34 12.89
C ALA A 122 7.36 -4.96 14.37
N SER A 123 8.03 -3.92 14.87
CA SER A 123 7.86 -3.43 16.25
C SER A 123 6.41 -3.01 16.51
N ASP A 124 5.71 -2.52 15.50
CA ASP A 124 4.26 -2.33 15.46
C ASP A 124 3.66 -3.12 14.31
N ALA A 125 2.99 -4.25 14.63
CA ALA A 125 2.42 -5.15 13.64
C ALA A 125 1.32 -4.50 12.79
N ASN A 126 0.54 -3.56 13.33
CA ASN A 126 -0.53 -2.88 12.61
C ASN A 126 0.06 -1.90 11.58
N MET A 127 1.09 -1.15 11.98
CA MET A 127 1.80 -0.23 11.10
C MET A 127 2.54 -0.99 10.00
N ALA A 128 3.23 -2.09 10.36
CA ALA A 128 3.91 -2.96 9.40
C ALA A 128 2.96 -3.48 8.31
N GLN A 129 1.76 -3.94 8.69
CA GLN A 129 0.74 -4.40 7.75
C GLN A 129 0.27 -3.26 6.85
N SER A 130 0.10 -2.06 7.39
CA SER A 130 -0.32 -0.88 6.63
C SER A 130 0.73 -0.47 5.61
N TYR A 131 2.02 -0.38 6.01
CA TYR A 131 3.13 -0.05 5.11
C TYR A 131 3.22 -1.03 3.94
N THR A 132 3.14 -2.33 4.25
CA THR A 132 3.18 -3.38 3.24
C THR A 132 2.01 -3.28 2.27
N SER A 133 0.80 -3.02 2.76
CA SER A 133 -0.40 -2.90 1.93
C SER A 133 -0.35 -1.70 1.00
N TYR A 134 0.05 -0.53 1.49
CA TYR A 134 0.17 0.69 0.68
C TYR A 134 1.29 0.56 -0.36
N ALA A 135 2.47 0.09 0.03
CA ALA A 135 3.58 -0.11 -0.89
C ALA A 135 3.23 -1.12 -2.00
N SER A 136 2.65 -2.26 -1.63
CA SER A 136 2.20 -3.28 -2.59
C SER A 136 1.14 -2.73 -3.55
N GLY A 137 0.20 -1.92 -3.06
CA GLY A 137 -0.83 -1.29 -3.88
C GLY A 137 -0.25 -0.34 -4.93
N ILE A 138 0.69 0.51 -4.56
CA ILE A 138 1.36 1.46 -5.48
C ILE A 138 2.17 0.69 -6.54
N ILE A 139 2.93 -0.33 -6.11
CA ILE A 139 3.76 -1.12 -7.01
C ILE A 139 2.91 -1.96 -7.98
N ALA A 140 1.82 -2.55 -7.49
CA ALA A 140 0.89 -3.29 -8.34
C ALA A 140 0.20 -2.39 -9.38
N ALA A 141 -0.19 -1.17 -9.00
CA ALA A 141 -0.74 -0.18 -9.92
C ALA A 141 0.26 0.17 -11.03
N PHE A 142 1.54 0.39 -10.67
CA PHE A 142 2.62 0.62 -11.63
C PHE A 142 2.80 -0.58 -12.58
N GLY A 143 2.83 -1.80 -12.05
CA GLY A 143 2.94 -3.02 -12.86
C GLY A 143 1.79 -3.17 -13.87
N ASN A 144 0.56 -2.88 -13.45
CA ASN A 144 -0.62 -2.92 -14.32
C ASN A 144 -0.57 -1.85 -15.43
N GLU A 145 -0.08 -0.65 -15.13
CA GLU A 145 0.11 0.40 -16.14
C GLU A 145 1.17 0.01 -17.18
N MET A 146 2.27 -0.55 -16.73
CA MET A 146 3.34 -1.05 -17.63
C MET A 146 2.82 -2.16 -18.54
N ALA A 147 2.08 -3.12 -18.00
CA ALA A 147 1.49 -4.22 -18.77
C ALA A 147 0.47 -3.71 -19.80
N SER A 148 -0.41 -2.79 -19.42
CA SER A 148 -1.42 -2.21 -20.33
C SER A 148 -0.79 -1.31 -21.38
N GLY A 149 0.21 -0.49 -21.03
CA GLY A 149 0.97 0.34 -21.96
C GLY A 149 1.74 -0.50 -22.99
N GLY A 150 2.36 -1.59 -22.57
CA GLY A 150 3.04 -2.54 -23.45
C GLY A 150 2.08 -3.20 -24.45
N THR A 151 0.91 -3.62 -23.99
CA THR A 151 -0.13 -4.24 -24.83
C THR A 151 -0.66 -3.24 -25.88
N LEU A 152 -0.90 -2.00 -25.49
CA LEU A 152 -1.37 -0.96 -26.41
C LEU A 152 -0.33 -0.65 -27.49
N ARG A 153 0.95 -0.54 -27.11
CA ARG A 153 2.05 -0.31 -28.03
C ARG A 153 2.24 -1.45 -29.02
N ALA A 154 2.21 -2.70 -28.56
CA ALA A 154 2.28 -3.87 -29.41
C ALA A 154 1.10 -3.97 -30.40
N THR A 155 -0.09 -3.55 -29.97
CA THR A 155 -1.30 -3.49 -30.83
C THR A 155 -1.16 -2.41 -31.89
N LEU A 156 -0.68 -1.22 -31.54
CA LEU A 156 -0.47 -0.12 -32.48
C LEU A 156 0.63 -0.44 -33.50
N GLU A 157 1.72 -1.07 -33.07
CA GLU A 157 2.79 -1.50 -33.97
C GLU A 157 2.28 -2.56 -34.96
N ARG A 158 1.47 -3.52 -34.52
CA ARG A 158 0.87 -4.53 -35.37
C ARG A 158 -0.06 -3.92 -36.42
N HIS A 159 -0.94 -3.01 -36.02
CA HIS A 159 -1.85 -2.30 -36.94
C HIS A 159 -1.10 -1.36 -37.88
N GLY A 160 -0.05 -0.71 -37.40
CA GLY A 160 0.82 0.13 -38.22
C GLY A 160 1.57 -0.65 -39.31
N LEU A 161 2.02 -1.87 -38.99
CA LEU A 161 2.64 -2.77 -39.96
C LEU A 161 1.62 -3.26 -41.01
N GLU A 162 0.39 -3.60 -40.61
CA GLU A 162 -0.68 -3.99 -41.53
C GLU A 162 -1.06 -2.86 -42.49
N LEU A 163 -1.18 -1.62 -42.00
CA LEU A 163 -1.42 -0.44 -42.82
C LEU A 163 -0.26 -0.17 -43.79
N GLY A 164 0.97 -0.32 -43.34
CA GLY A 164 2.17 -0.14 -44.17
C GLY A 164 2.27 -1.18 -45.31
N VAL A 165 1.85 -2.40 -45.07
CA VAL A 165 1.79 -3.44 -46.10
C VAL A 165 0.67 -3.18 -47.11
N ALA A 166 -0.51 -2.77 -46.62
CA ALA A 166 -1.65 -2.44 -47.49
C ALA A 166 -1.37 -1.23 -48.40
N LEU A 167 -0.73 -0.19 -47.87
CA LEU A 167 -0.34 1.00 -48.64
C LEU A 167 0.70 0.70 -49.72
N ARG A 168 1.68 -0.21 -49.46
CA ARG A 168 2.65 -0.63 -50.46
C ARG A 168 1.99 -1.38 -51.59
N HIS A 169 1.00 -2.24 -51.30
CA HIS A 169 0.25 -2.97 -52.34
C HIS A 169 -0.59 -2.06 -53.23
N LEU A 170 -1.01 -0.90 -52.72
CA LEU A 170 -1.76 0.10 -53.50
C LEU A 170 -0.89 0.98 -54.39
N VAL A 171 0.39 1.15 -54.05
CA VAL A 171 1.33 1.96 -54.82
C VAL A 171 1.96 1.18 -55.97
N ASP A 172 2.00 -0.18 -55.90
CA ASP A 172 2.59 -1.07 -56.88
C ASP A 172 1.57 -1.53 -57.98
N GLN A 173 0.32 -0.97 -57.98
CA GLN A 173 -0.68 -1.18 -59.04
C GLN A 173 -0.85 0.06 -59.93
#